data_0b40ba219ec9767494f1eedaa6618c96
#
_entry.id   0b40ba219ec9767494f1eedaa6618c96
#
_cell.length_a   1.000
_cell.length_b   1.000
_cell.length_c   1.000
_cell.angle_alpha   90.00
_cell.angle_beta   90.00
_cell.angle_gamma   90.00
#
_symmetry.space_group_name_H-M   'P 1'
#
loop_
_entity.id
_entity.type
_entity.pdbx_description
1 polymer ?
#
loop_
_entity_poly.entity_id
_entity_poly.type
_entity_poly.pdbx_seq_one_letter_code
_entity_poly.pdbx_strand_id
1 'polypeptide(L)'
;EMCIRDRYGADHVAQIVTFGTLATKAAIRDVGRAMGMPYAAVDAVAKLVPNDFHITIDEAVKKSKELSSLMQENEQISELIKTAKKVEGMPRNTSTHAAGVVITHDPVSSYVPLATNDGVPVTQYIMTSLEELGLLKMDFLGLRTLTVINDAGKAAGIDINEIPIDDKKVYSLFARGQTEGVFQFESSGMKRMLMNLKPTRLEDLIAATSLYRPGPANQIDTFVENSHNPQKVRYITDKLKPILENTYGCMVYQEQVMQIFRELAGYSYGRADIVRRAMSKKKIDVMEKERTAFVSGCEKNGIS
;
A
#
# COMPACT_ATOMS: atom_id res chain seq x y z
N GLU A 1 23.15 -0.73 6.98
CA GLU A 1 23.41 0.68 7.35
C GLU A 1 24.82 0.90 7.89
N MET A 2 25.31 0.07 8.79
CA MET A 2 26.71 0.17 9.29
C MET A 2 27.72 0.22 8.15
N CYS A 3 27.63 -0.71 7.18
CA CYS A 3 28.55 -0.74 6.05
C CYS A 3 28.46 0.52 5.15
N ILE A 4 27.29 1.15 5.07
CA ILE A 4 27.10 2.38 4.28
C ILE A 4 27.80 3.54 4.98
N ARG A 5 27.60 3.67 6.28
CA ARG A 5 28.26 4.72 7.10
C ARG A 5 29.77 4.53 7.16
N ASP A 6 30.24 3.28 7.22
CA ASP A 6 31.68 2.97 7.21
C ASP A 6 32.32 3.35 5.85
N ARG A 7 31.58 3.18 4.74
CA ARG A 7 32.09 3.49 3.40
C ARG A 7 32.06 4.97 3.07
N TYR A 8 30.97 5.67 3.42
CA TYR A 8 30.73 7.05 2.98
C TYR A 8 31.00 8.12 4.05
N GLY A 9 31.19 7.71 5.30
CA GLY A 9 31.33 8.58 6.45
C GLY A 9 30.03 8.72 7.27
N ALA A 10 30.16 8.77 8.57
CA ALA A 10 29.00 8.80 9.47
C ALA A 10 28.18 10.08 9.37
N ASP A 11 28.80 11.18 8.96
CA ASP A 11 28.20 12.51 8.77
C ASP A 11 27.64 12.72 7.35
N HIS A 12 27.98 11.83 6.40
CA HIS A 12 27.50 11.84 5.03
C HIS A 12 26.26 10.97 4.83
N VAL A 13 25.77 10.29 5.87
CA VAL A 13 24.65 9.35 5.82
C VAL A 13 23.65 9.66 6.92
N ALA A 14 22.40 9.87 6.57
CA ALA A 14 21.30 10.02 7.52
C ALA A 14 20.06 9.23 7.09
N GLN A 15 19.34 8.73 8.08
CA GLN A 15 18.02 8.16 7.83
C GLN A 15 17.01 9.28 7.57
N ILE A 16 15.88 8.95 6.95
CA ILE A 16 14.83 9.92 6.63
C ILE A 16 13.77 9.89 7.73
N VAL A 17 13.36 11.08 8.20
CA VAL A 17 12.25 11.19 9.16
C VAL A 17 10.92 10.85 8.47
N THR A 18 10.03 10.24 9.24
CA THR A 18 8.60 10.14 8.89
C THR A 18 7.77 10.71 10.02
N PHE A 19 6.61 11.26 9.68
CA PHE A 19 5.65 11.76 10.66
C PHE A 19 4.43 10.84 10.72
N GLY A 20 4.17 10.30 11.91
CA GLY A 20 2.89 9.68 12.19
C GLY A 20 1.84 10.76 12.35
N THR A 21 0.71 10.63 11.66
CA THR A 21 -0.40 11.59 11.72
C THR A 21 -1.56 11.05 12.54
N LEU A 22 -2.38 11.96 13.06
CA LEU A 22 -3.63 11.64 13.73
C LEU A 22 -4.66 11.16 12.70
N ALA A 23 -4.69 9.85 12.46
CA ALA A 23 -5.77 9.25 11.68
C ALA A 23 -7.09 9.29 12.48
N THR A 24 -8.22 9.16 11.80
CA THR A 24 -9.59 9.30 12.33
C THR A 24 -9.80 8.72 13.73
N LYS A 25 -9.55 7.43 13.93
CA LYS A 25 -9.73 6.79 15.25
C LYS A 25 -8.75 7.29 16.30
N ALA A 26 -7.52 7.64 15.89
CA ALA A 26 -6.51 8.19 16.78
C ALA A 26 -6.87 9.62 17.21
N ALA A 27 -7.33 10.46 16.28
CA ALA A 27 -7.78 11.81 16.57
C ALA A 27 -8.92 11.80 17.59
N ILE A 28 -9.94 10.94 17.41
CA ILE A 28 -11.04 10.80 18.35
C ILE A 28 -10.55 10.39 19.75
N ARG A 29 -9.65 9.39 19.84
CA ARG A 29 -9.14 8.92 21.13
C ARG A 29 -8.27 9.96 21.84
N ASP A 30 -7.39 10.63 21.10
CA ASP A 30 -6.48 11.61 21.69
C ASP A 30 -7.23 12.88 22.16
N VAL A 31 -8.19 13.36 21.37
CA VAL A 31 -9.04 14.48 21.74
C VAL A 31 -9.95 14.12 22.91
N GLY A 32 -10.58 12.94 22.92
CA GLY A 32 -11.40 12.49 24.04
C GLY A 32 -10.62 12.41 25.34
N ARG A 33 -9.36 11.93 25.28
CA ARG A 33 -8.46 11.94 26.42
C ARG A 33 -8.13 13.37 26.88
N ALA A 34 -7.85 14.29 25.96
CA ALA A 34 -7.57 15.69 26.26
C ALA A 34 -8.77 16.42 26.86
N MET A 35 -9.99 16.04 26.47
CA MET A 35 -11.25 16.53 27.05
C MET A 35 -11.59 15.88 28.39
N GLY A 36 -10.75 14.99 28.94
CA GLY A 36 -11.00 14.30 30.20
C GLY A 36 -12.11 13.26 30.14
N MET A 37 -12.51 12.80 28.97
CA MET A 37 -13.55 11.77 28.81
C MET A 37 -13.04 10.38 29.21
N PRO A 38 -13.90 9.52 29.80
CA PRO A 38 -13.54 8.15 30.13
C PRO A 38 -13.11 7.37 28.88
N TYR A 39 -11.98 6.65 28.96
CA TYR A 39 -11.43 5.91 27.83
C TYR A 39 -12.45 4.97 27.16
N ALA A 40 -13.22 4.22 27.96
CA ALA A 40 -14.23 3.30 27.45
C ALA A 40 -15.32 3.99 26.60
N ALA A 41 -15.75 5.18 27.00
CA ALA A 41 -16.73 5.96 26.26
C ALA A 41 -16.17 6.44 24.93
N VAL A 42 -14.94 6.98 24.93
CA VAL A 42 -14.26 7.44 23.73
C VAL A 42 -13.95 6.29 22.78
N ASP A 43 -13.51 5.15 23.29
CA ASP A 43 -13.21 3.96 22.48
C ASP A 43 -14.46 3.36 21.84
N ALA A 44 -15.61 3.41 22.54
CA ALA A 44 -16.90 3.05 21.96
C ALA A 44 -17.24 3.91 20.75
N VAL A 45 -17.06 5.23 20.85
CA VAL A 45 -17.25 6.16 19.73
C VAL A 45 -16.28 5.86 18.58
N ALA A 46 -15.00 5.65 18.89
CA ALA A 46 -13.99 5.35 17.87
C ALA A 46 -14.25 4.02 17.13
N LYS A 47 -14.90 3.05 17.79
CA LYS A 47 -15.29 1.76 17.16
C LYS A 47 -16.44 1.90 16.17
N LEU A 48 -17.25 2.95 16.24
CA LEU A 48 -18.31 3.23 15.27
C LEU A 48 -17.78 3.74 13.92
N VAL A 49 -16.51 4.14 13.88
CA VAL A 49 -15.83 4.50 12.62
C VAL A 49 -15.59 3.25 11.78
N PRO A 50 -16.09 3.19 10.54
CA PRO A 50 -15.85 2.07 9.62
C PRO A 50 -14.36 1.76 9.43
N ASN A 51 -14.03 0.52 9.07
CA ASN A 51 -12.65 0.07 8.85
C ASN A 51 -12.18 0.30 7.40
N ASP A 52 -12.65 1.34 6.76
CA ASP A 52 -12.22 1.70 5.41
C ASP A 52 -10.82 2.35 5.45
N PHE A 53 -10.02 2.08 4.43
CA PHE A 53 -8.69 2.66 4.33
C PHE A 53 -8.76 4.19 4.18
N HIS A 54 -7.99 4.91 5.00
CA HIS A 54 -7.89 6.37 5.00
C HIS A 54 -9.24 7.11 5.14
N ILE A 55 -10.23 6.46 5.77
CA ILE A 55 -11.52 7.11 6.03
C ILE A 55 -11.28 8.37 6.88
N THR A 56 -11.89 9.48 6.48
CA THR A 56 -11.91 10.71 7.25
C THR A 56 -13.07 10.74 8.23
N ILE A 57 -13.00 11.63 9.23
CA ILE A 57 -14.10 11.82 10.18
C ILE A 57 -15.40 12.19 9.44
N ASP A 58 -15.32 13.06 8.42
CA ASP A 58 -16.50 13.46 7.63
C ASP A 58 -17.13 12.28 6.89
N GLU A 59 -16.31 11.41 6.32
CA GLU A 59 -16.79 10.20 5.65
C GLU A 59 -17.35 9.19 6.65
N ALA A 60 -16.71 9.05 7.81
CA ALA A 60 -17.18 8.17 8.86
C ALA A 60 -18.56 8.57 9.37
N VAL A 61 -18.79 9.87 9.61
CA VAL A 61 -20.10 10.40 10.02
C VAL A 61 -21.17 10.16 8.95
N LYS A 62 -20.82 10.29 7.66
CA LYS A 62 -21.76 10.02 6.56
C LYS A 62 -22.10 8.54 6.42
N LYS A 63 -21.13 7.64 6.63
CA LYS A 63 -21.31 6.20 6.44
C LYS A 63 -21.90 5.49 7.66
N SER A 64 -21.58 5.93 8.87
CA SER A 64 -22.08 5.35 10.13
C SER A 64 -23.30 6.09 10.64
N LYS A 65 -24.48 5.52 10.45
CA LYS A 65 -25.73 6.06 11.00
C LYS A 65 -25.68 6.16 12.53
N GLU A 66 -25.07 5.17 13.17
CA GLU A 66 -24.93 5.12 14.63
C GLU A 66 -24.09 6.28 15.14
N LEU A 67 -22.95 6.57 14.49
CA LEU A 67 -22.11 7.72 14.86
C LEU A 67 -22.86 9.03 14.65
N SER A 68 -23.58 9.18 13.54
CA SER A 68 -24.36 10.37 13.24
C SER A 68 -25.49 10.59 14.25
N SER A 69 -26.24 9.54 14.62
CA SER A 69 -27.31 9.62 15.63
C SER A 69 -26.74 9.97 17.00
N LEU A 70 -25.63 9.35 17.39
CA LEU A 70 -24.99 9.60 18.68
C LEU A 70 -24.49 11.05 18.81
N MET A 71 -24.02 11.67 17.72
CA MET A 71 -23.66 13.08 17.68
C MET A 71 -24.87 14.02 17.84
N GLN A 72 -26.06 13.61 17.39
CA GLN A 72 -27.30 14.39 17.56
C GLN A 72 -27.85 14.27 18.96
N GLU A 73 -27.73 13.13 19.61
CA GLU A 73 -28.27 12.83 20.91
C GLU A 73 -27.38 13.28 22.08
N ASN A 74 -26.08 13.44 21.84
CA ASN A 74 -25.09 13.75 22.87
C ASN A 74 -24.17 14.90 22.45
N GLU A 75 -24.34 16.04 23.09
CA GLU A 75 -23.59 17.28 22.83
C GLU A 75 -22.07 17.10 23.07
N GLN A 76 -21.68 16.35 24.12
CA GLN A 76 -20.27 16.09 24.43
C GLN A 76 -19.60 15.28 23.31
N ILE A 77 -20.31 14.31 22.74
CA ILE A 77 -19.81 13.52 21.60
C ILE A 77 -19.77 14.37 20.34
N SER A 78 -20.77 15.22 20.13
CA SER A 78 -20.74 16.18 19.01
C SER A 78 -19.52 17.09 19.07
N GLU A 79 -19.19 17.61 20.26
CA GLU A 79 -18.02 18.45 20.49
C GLU A 79 -16.70 17.66 20.29
N LEU A 80 -16.63 16.44 20.82
CA LEU A 80 -15.51 15.51 20.61
C LEU A 80 -15.22 15.34 19.10
N ILE A 81 -16.22 14.99 18.32
CA ILE A 81 -16.06 14.76 16.88
C ILE A 81 -15.69 16.04 16.12
N LYS A 82 -16.32 17.18 16.44
CA LYS A 82 -15.99 18.48 15.84
C LYS A 82 -14.54 18.89 16.15
N THR A 83 -14.08 18.64 17.37
CA THR A 83 -12.70 18.97 17.78
C THR A 83 -11.71 17.99 17.17
N ALA A 84 -12.00 16.70 17.15
CA ALA A 84 -11.18 15.69 16.52
C ALA A 84 -10.96 15.97 15.01
N LYS A 85 -11.99 16.45 14.33
CA LYS A 85 -11.89 16.86 12.92
C LYS A 85 -10.89 17.99 12.70
N LYS A 86 -10.72 18.93 13.66
CA LYS A 86 -9.76 20.03 13.53
C LYS A 86 -8.30 19.57 13.60
N VAL A 87 -8.04 18.45 14.28
CA VAL A 87 -6.68 17.90 14.46
C VAL A 87 -6.42 16.65 13.62
N GLU A 88 -7.43 16.15 12.91
CA GLU A 88 -7.29 15.02 12.00
C GLU A 88 -6.23 15.33 10.94
N GLY A 89 -5.29 14.39 10.70
CA GLY A 89 -4.21 14.56 9.74
C GLY A 89 -3.01 15.35 10.25
N MET A 90 -3.09 16.01 11.42
CA MET A 90 -1.94 16.72 11.99
C MET A 90 -0.82 15.75 12.41
N PRO A 91 0.46 16.14 12.29
CA PRO A 91 1.57 15.35 12.80
C PRO A 91 1.42 15.09 14.32
N ARG A 92 1.67 13.86 14.73
CA ARG A 92 1.57 13.43 16.13
C ARG A 92 2.93 13.08 16.73
N ASN A 93 3.70 12.32 15.98
CA ASN A 93 5.01 11.84 16.39
C ASN A 93 5.96 11.73 15.21
N THR A 94 7.25 11.79 15.49
CA THR A 94 8.30 11.47 14.54
C THR A 94 8.65 9.99 14.61
N SER A 95 9.01 9.43 13.49
CA SER A 95 9.55 8.09 13.36
C SER A 95 10.65 8.10 12.28
N THR A 96 11.24 6.96 12.02
CA THR A 96 12.28 6.79 11.04
C THR A 96 11.74 5.99 9.85
N HIS A 97 12.09 6.37 8.63
CA HIS A 97 11.73 5.62 7.43
C HIS A 97 12.34 4.21 7.49
N ALA A 98 11.53 3.20 7.16
CA ALA A 98 11.93 1.80 7.35
C ALA A 98 13.15 1.37 6.50
N ALA A 99 13.41 2.06 5.39
CA ALA A 99 14.44 1.68 4.40
C ALA A 99 15.19 2.86 3.79
N GLY A 100 14.63 4.07 3.85
CA GLY A 100 15.15 5.24 3.15
C GLY A 100 16.30 5.88 3.86
N VAL A 101 17.40 6.02 3.14
CA VAL A 101 18.64 6.67 3.59
C VAL A 101 19.04 7.75 2.58
N VAL A 102 19.55 8.87 3.06
CA VAL A 102 20.21 9.89 2.24
C VAL A 102 21.71 9.72 2.37
N ILE A 103 22.39 9.73 1.23
CA ILE A 103 23.87 9.73 1.12
C ILE A 103 24.27 10.95 0.34
N THR A 104 25.19 11.77 0.89
CA THR A 104 25.61 13.05 0.30
C THR A 104 27.12 13.13 0.13
N HIS A 105 27.56 13.97 -0.81
CA HIS A 105 28.99 14.23 -1.04
C HIS A 105 29.61 14.99 0.12
N ASP A 106 28.96 16.08 0.58
CA ASP A 106 29.34 16.83 1.76
C ASP A 106 28.52 16.36 2.97
N PRO A 107 28.85 16.71 4.21
CA PRO A 107 28.05 16.34 5.37
C PRO A 107 26.56 16.66 5.18
N VAL A 108 25.68 15.75 5.55
CA VAL A 108 24.21 15.89 5.37
C VAL A 108 23.69 17.19 5.99
N SER A 109 24.30 17.63 7.09
CA SER A 109 23.98 18.89 7.77
C SER A 109 24.20 20.14 6.94
N SER A 110 25.01 20.06 5.88
CA SER A 110 25.22 21.17 4.92
C SER A 110 24.01 21.37 3.99
N TYR A 111 23.15 20.36 3.87
CA TYR A 111 21.97 20.38 3.00
C TYR A 111 20.66 20.53 3.78
N VAL A 112 20.56 19.84 4.91
CA VAL A 112 19.31 19.78 5.70
C VAL A 112 19.61 19.70 7.20
N PRO A 113 18.74 20.26 8.05
CA PRO A 113 18.88 20.11 9.49
C PRO A 113 18.67 18.64 9.88
N LEU A 114 19.43 18.21 10.88
CA LEU A 114 19.39 16.87 11.45
C LEU A 114 18.78 16.87 12.85
N ALA A 115 18.15 15.76 13.20
CA ALA A 115 17.75 15.39 14.55
C ALA A 115 18.32 14.00 14.87
N THR A 116 18.06 13.52 16.08
CA THR A 116 18.37 12.15 16.47
C THR A 116 17.09 11.41 16.84
N ASN A 117 17.00 10.16 16.41
CA ASN A 117 15.96 9.24 16.84
C ASN A 117 16.66 7.96 17.32
N ASP A 118 16.49 7.60 18.58
CA ASP A 118 17.20 6.48 19.25
C ASP A 118 18.73 6.51 19.04
N GLY A 119 19.32 7.72 19.07
CA GLY A 119 20.75 7.93 18.88
C GLY A 119 21.25 7.89 17.43
N VAL A 120 20.35 7.68 16.45
CA VAL A 120 20.69 7.65 15.03
C VAL A 120 20.35 9.00 14.39
N PRO A 121 21.26 9.60 13.56
CA PRO A 121 20.95 10.82 12.82
C PRO A 121 19.81 10.60 11.84
N VAL A 122 18.81 11.48 11.89
CA VAL A 122 17.68 11.53 10.96
C VAL A 122 17.53 12.93 10.39
N THR A 123 17.10 13.05 9.15
CA THR A 123 16.75 14.34 8.56
C THR A 123 15.54 14.92 9.27
N GLN A 124 15.44 16.25 9.40
CA GLN A 124 14.21 16.89 9.89
C GLN A 124 13.16 17.10 8.79
N TYR A 125 13.56 16.94 7.53
CA TYR A 125 12.68 17.03 6.38
C TYR A 125 12.24 15.66 5.90
N ILE A 126 10.98 15.55 5.48
CA ILE A 126 10.41 14.35 4.90
C ILE A 126 10.94 14.09 3.48
N MET A 127 10.75 12.88 2.98
CA MET A 127 11.22 12.42 1.68
C MET A 127 10.91 13.38 0.52
N THR A 128 9.70 13.91 0.43
CA THR A 128 9.29 14.82 -0.65
C THR A 128 10.10 16.12 -0.67
N SER A 129 10.35 16.70 0.51
CA SER A 129 11.18 17.91 0.63
C SER A 129 12.65 17.63 0.31
N LEU A 130 13.15 16.43 0.64
CA LEU A 130 14.52 16.04 0.28
C LEU A 130 14.67 15.86 -1.23
N GLU A 131 13.69 15.28 -1.92
CA GLU A 131 13.64 15.16 -3.37
C GLU A 131 13.62 16.55 -4.05
N GLU A 132 12.83 17.49 -3.52
CA GLU A 132 12.76 18.88 -4.01
C GLU A 132 14.10 19.61 -3.87
N LEU A 133 14.88 19.31 -2.82
CA LEU A 133 16.24 19.82 -2.62
C LEU A 133 17.29 19.11 -3.48
N GLY A 134 16.89 18.11 -4.28
CA GLY A 134 17.79 17.36 -5.16
C GLY A 134 18.57 16.25 -4.45
N LEU A 135 18.20 15.89 -3.23
CA LEU A 135 18.82 14.79 -2.50
C LEU A 135 18.21 13.45 -2.93
N LEU A 136 19.06 12.48 -3.23
CA LEU A 136 18.64 11.16 -3.63
C LEU A 136 18.34 10.27 -2.42
N LYS A 137 17.12 9.74 -2.34
CA LYS A 137 16.76 8.70 -1.39
C LYS A 137 17.18 7.33 -1.93
N MET A 138 17.91 6.59 -1.15
CA MET A 138 18.29 5.21 -1.41
C MET A 138 17.50 4.29 -0.47
N ASP A 139 16.82 3.29 -1.02
CA ASP A 139 16.07 2.32 -0.22
C ASP A 139 16.87 1.02 -0.07
N PHE A 140 17.20 0.67 1.17
CA PHE A 140 17.88 -0.58 1.52
C PHE A 140 16.92 -1.49 2.27
N LEU A 141 16.41 -2.49 1.56
CA LEU A 141 15.47 -3.46 2.10
C LEU A 141 16.06 -4.86 2.05
N GLY A 142 16.07 -5.53 3.21
CA GLY A 142 16.41 -6.93 3.35
C GLY A 142 15.25 -7.72 3.96
N LEU A 143 15.23 -9.02 3.70
CA LEU A 143 14.24 -9.94 4.26
C LEU A 143 14.93 -11.00 5.11
N ARG A 144 14.70 -10.99 6.41
CA ARG A 144 15.19 -12.05 7.33
C ARG A 144 14.72 -13.44 6.93
N THR A 145 13.51 -13.54 6.37
CA THR A 145 12.93 -14.81 5.92
C THR A 145 13.79 -15.48 4.85
N LEU A 146 14.40 -14.71 3.93
CA LEU A 146 15.31 -15.28 2.93
C LEU A 146 16.57 -15.86 3.56
N THR A 147 17.12 -15.24 4.61
CA THR A 147 18.25 -15.80 5.36
C THR A 147 17.87 -17.12 6.02
N VAL A 148 16.71 -17.17 6.68
CA VAL A 148 16.20 -18.39 7.32
C VAL A 148 16.03 -19.53 6.31
N ILE A 149 15.44 -19.24 5.15
CA ILE A 149 15.23 -20.22 4.07
C ILE A 149 16.59 -20.72 3.55
N ASN A 150 17.54 -19.80 3.29
CA ASN A 150 18.87 -20.16 2.82
C ASN A 150 19.64 -21.04 3.83
N ASP A 151 19.57 -20.68 5.11
CA ASP A 151 20.26 -21.43 6.17
C ASP A 151 19.62 -22.81 6.38
N ALA A 152 18.29 -22.90 6.32
CA ALA A 152 17.56 -24.15 6.37
C ALA A 152 17.89 -25.05 5.16
N GLY A 153 17.93 -24.47 3.96
CA GLY A 153 18.33 -25.19 2.74
C GLY A 153 19.74 -25.76 2.84
N LYS A 154 20.70 -24.95 3.29
CA LYS A 154 22.09 -25.40 3.54
C LYS A 154 22.17 -26.54 4.56
N ALA A 155 21.44 -26.41 5.68
CA ALA A 155 21.40 -27.43 6.72
C ALA A 155 20.77 -28.73 6.24
N ALA A 156 19.79 -28.66 5.35
CA ALA A 156 19.12 -29.82 4.75
C ALA A 156 19.86 -30.40 3.52
N GLY A 157 20.88 -29.71 3.01
CA GLY A 157 21.58 -30.11 1.76
C GLY A 157 20.72 -29.91 0.52
N ILE A 158 19.77 -28.96 0.53
CA ILE A 158 18.83 -28.68 -0.56
C ILE A 158 19.20 -27.36 -1.21
N ASP A 159 19.28 -27.32 -2.55
CA ASP A 159 19.28 -26.03 -3.27
C ASP A 159 17.87 -25.46 -3.32
N ILE A 160 17.69 -24.29 -2.70
CA ILE A 160 16.40 -23.60 -2.65
C ILE A 160 15.88 -23.19 -4.03
N ASN A 161 16.75 -23.08 -5.04
CA ASN A 161 16.37 -22.75 -6.42
C ASN A 161 15.80 -23.95 -7.18
N GLU A 162 16.03 -25.16 -6.68
CA GLU A 162 15.54 -26.41 -7.28
C GLU A 162 14.20 -26.87 -6.68
N ILE A 163 13.65 -26.12 -5.71
CA ILE A 163 12.36 -26.44 -5.10
C ILE A 163 11.25 -26.26 -6.15
N PRO A 164 10.44 -27.32 -6.43
CA PRO A 164 9.35 -27.22 -7.40
C PRO A 164 8.27 -26.25 -6.94
N ILE A 165 7.80 -25.40 -7.86
CA ILE A 165 6.78 -24.37 -7.57
C ILE A 165 5.35 -24.85 -7.82
N ASP A 166 5.15 -26.12 -8.19
CA ASP A 166 3.88 -26.70 -8.60
C ASP A 166 3.36 -27.80 -7.65
N ASP A 167 3.91 -27.91 -6.44
CA ASP A 167 3.48 -28.90 -5.45
C ASP A 167 2.03 -28.65 -4.99
N LYS A 168 1.14 -29.56 -5.39
CA LYS A 168 -0.29 -29.53 -5.08
C LYS A 168 -0.58 -29.57 -3.57
N LYS A 169 0.28 -30.19 -2.76
CA LYS A 169 0.10 -30.24 -1.30
C LYS A 169 0.29 -28.86 -0.70
N VAL A 170 1.28 -28.09 -1.21
CA VAL A 170 1.50 -26.70 -0.78
C VAL A 170 0.29 -25.83 -1.12
N TYR A 171 -0.21 -25.88 -2.36
CA TYR A 171 -1.43 -25.11 -2.72
C TYR A 171 -2.65 -25.51 -1.88
N SER A 172 -2.75 -26.79 -1.52
CA SER A 172 -3.83 -27.25 -0.62
C SER A 172 -3.72 -26.63 0.78
N LEU A 173 -2.50 -26.36 1.31
CA LEU A 173 -2.33 -25.64 2.58
C LEU A 173 -2.82 -24.19 2.45
N PHE A 174 -2.45 -23.50 1.38
CA PHE A 174 -2.95 -22.15 1.09
C PHE A 174 -4.48 -22.12 0.96
N ALA A 175 -5.06 -23.05 0.24
CA ALA A 175 -6.51 -23.17 0.05
C ALA A 175 -7.29 -23.42 1.36
N ARG A 176 -6.64 -23.99 2.37
CA ARG A 176 -7.21 -24.18 3.72
C ARG A 176 -6.90 -23.04 4.69
N GLY A 177 -6.12 -22.03 4.23
CA GLY A 177 -5.67 -20.92 5.10
C GLY A 177 -4.69 -21.36 6.19
N GLN A 178 -4.02 -22.51 6.03
CA GLN A 178 -3.01 -23.03 6.96
C GLN A 178 -1.64 -22.43 6.64
N THR A 179 -1.52 -21.13 6.85
CA THR A 179 -0.37 -20.33 6.41
C THR A 179 0.35 -19.64 7.57
N GLU A 180 0.29 -20.25 8.76
CA GLU A 180 1.09 -19.83 9.91
C GLU A 180 2.58 -19.92 9.57
N GLY A 181 3.32 -18.86 9.86
CA GLY A 181 4.76 -18.78 9.56
C GLY A 181 5.11 -18.58 8.08
N VAL A 182 4.11 -18.48 7.18
CA VAL A 182 4.36 -18.18 5.77
C VAL A 182 4.31 -16.66 5.56
N PHE A 183 5.46 -16.07 5.29
CA PHE A 183 5.62 -14.63 5.17
C PHE A 183 4.58 -14.00 4.20
N GLN A 184 3.96 -12.91 4.62
CA GLN A 184 2.87 -12.16 3.94
C GLN A 184 1.52 -12.90 3.85
N PHE A 185 1.41 -14.17 4.22
CA PHE A 185 0.17 -14.94 4.10
C PHE A 185 -0.50 -15.25 5.46
N GLU A 186 -0.02 -14.67 6.57
CA GLU A 186 -0.42 -15.02 7.93
C GLU A 186 -1.65 -14.27 8.44
N SER A 187 -1.97 -13.09 7.88
CA SER A 187 -3.07 -12.28 8.37
C SER A 187 -4.43 -12.96 8.17
N SER A 188 -5.36 -12.75 9.11
CA SER A 188 -6.71 -13.34 9.03
C SER A 188 -7.47 -12.97 7.76
N GLY A 189 -7.25 -11.74 7.24
CA GLY A 189 -7.86 -11.30 5.99
C GLY A 189 -7.25 -11.98 4.77
N MET A 190 -5.92 -12.16 4.73
CA MET A 190 -5.25 -12.90 3.67
C MET A 190 -5.65 -14.38 3.69
N LYS A 191 -5.69 -15.02 4.85
CA LYS A 191 -6.17 -16.40 4.99
C LYS A 191 -7.58 -16.58 4.45
N ARG A 192 -8.49 -15.66 4.77
CA ARG A 192 -9.85 -15.68 4.23
C ARG A 192 -9.89 -15.53 2.71
N MET A 193 -9.08 -14.62 2.16
CA MET A 193 -8.94 -14.47 0.71
C MET A 193 -8.44 -15.76 0.06
N LEU A 194 -7.41 -16.40 0.62
CA LEU A 194 -6.86 -17.67 0.10
C LEU A 194 -7.86 -18.83 0.17
N MET A 195 -8.65 -18.93 1.25
CA MET A 195 -9.71 -19.93 1.36
C MET A 195 -10.81 -19.74 0.31
N ASN A 196 -11.11 -18.50 -0.05
CA ASN A 196 -12.07 -18.20 -1.10
C ASN A 196 -11.47 -18.44 -2.50
N LEU A 197 -10.23 -18.01 -2.72
CA LEU A 197 -9.52 -18.13 -4.00
C LEU A 197 -9.18 -19.58 -4.35
N LYS A 198 -8.79 -20.39 -3.35
CA LYS A 198 -8.31 -21.78 -3.55
C LYS A 198 -7.21 -21.86 -4.60
N PRO A 199 -6.08 -21.21 -4.38
CA PRO A 199 -5.03 -21.10 -5.37
C PRO A 199 -4.52 -22.48 -5.82
N THR A 200 -4.20 -22.62 -7.11
CA THR A 200 -3.72 -23.85 -7.71
C THR A 200 -2.36 -23.68 -8.42
N ARG A 201 -1.91 -22.45 -8.56
CA ARG A 201 -0.68 -22.07 -9.25
C ARG A 201 -0.02 -20.85 -8.58
N LEU A 202 1.26 -20.64 -8.88
CA LEU A 202 2.04 -19.57 -8.29
C LEU A 202 1.48 -18.18 -8.62
N GLU A 203 0.97 -17.99 -9.84
CA GLU A 203 0.36 -16.74 -10.29
C GLU A 203 -0.82 -16.31 -9.43
N ASP A 204 -1.60 -17.25 -8.91
CA ASP A 204 -2.71 -16.95 -8.00
C ASP A 204 -2.19 -16.37 -6.67
N LEU A 205 -1.07 -16.88 -6.16
CA LEU A 205 -0.43 -16.37 -4.94
C LEU A 205 0.20 -14.99 -5.17
N ILE A 206 0.84 -14.78 -6.32
CA ILE A 206 1.38 -13.47 -6.72
C ILE A 206 0.24 -12.44 -6.83
N ALA A 207 -0.86 -12.83 -7.46
CA ALA A 207 -2.04 -11.97 -7.56
C ALA A 207 -2.65 -11.68 -6.19
N ALA A 208 -2.74 -12.66 -5.29
CA ALA A 208 -3.25 -12.49 -3.94
C ALA A 208 -2.45 -11.44 -3.16
N THR A 209 -1.11 -11.49 -3.19
CA THR A 209 -0.26 -10.49 -2.52
C THR A 209 -0.37 -9.10 -3.13
N SER A 210 -0.66 -9.03 -4.43
CA SER A 210 -0.83 -7.76 -5.15
C SER A 210 -2.20 -7.13 -4.91
N LEU A 211 -3.26 -7.94 -4.85
CA LEU A 211 -4.63 -7.51 -4.61
C LEU A 211 -4.87 -7.11 -3.13
N TYR A 212 -4.21 -7.82 -2.20
CA TYR A 212 -4.36 -7.56 -0.77
C TYR A 212 -3.55 -6.32 -0.33
N ARG A 213 -3.82 -5.19 -1.00
CA ARG A 213 -3.23 -3.86 -0.74
C ARG A 213 -4.31 -2.78 -0.82
N PRO A 214 -4.13 -1.64 -0.13
CA PRO A 214 -5.00 -0.47 -0.33
C PRO A 214 -5.01 -0.05 -1.80
N GLY A 215 -6.21 0.02 -2.39
CA GLY A 215 -6.41 0.35 -3.80
C GLY A 215 -7.03 -0.81 -4.58
N PRO A 216 -6.28 -1.85 -4.95
CA PRO A 216 -6.85 -2.96 -5.72
C PRO A 216 -7.72 -3.93 -4.91
N ALA A 217 -7.80 -3.78 -3.58
CA ALA A 217 -8.60 -4.65 -2.70
C ALA A 217 -10.09 -4.72 -3.07
N ASN A 218 -10.65 -3.71 -3.71
CA ASN A 218 -12.02 -3.69 -4.20
C ASN A 218 -12.26 -4.68 -5.37
N GLN A 219 -11.22 -5.20 -5.98
CA GLN A 219 -11.30 -6.19 -7.07
C GLN A 219 -11.16 -7.64 -6.58
N ILE A 220 -10.93 -7.87 -5.29
CA ILE A 220 -10.70 -9.22 -4.74
C ILE A 220 -11.87 -10.15 -5.04
N ASP A 221 -13.10 -9.71 -4.77
CA ASP A 221 -14.29 -10.54 -4.97
C ASP A 221 -14.48 -10.89 -6.45
N THR A 222 -14.31 -9.92 -7.34
CA THR A 222 -14.37 -10.13 -8.80
C THR A 222 -13.28 -11.09 -9.26
N PHE A 223 -12.05 -10.92 -8.77
CA PHE A 223 -10.94 -11.80 -9.11
C PHE A 223 -11.22 -13.24 -8.68
N VAL A 224 -11.71 -13.44 -7.45
CA VAL A 224 -12.06 -14.75 -6.90
C VAL A 224 -13.19 -15.39 -7.72
N GLU A 225 -14.25 -14.65 -8.02
CA GLU A 225 -15.39 -15.16 -8.81
C GLU A 225 -14.92 -15.58 -10.22
N ASN A 226 -14.14 -14.73 -10.87
CA ASN A 226 -13.62 -14.97 -12.21
C ASN A 226 -12.63 -16.15 -12.24
N SER A 227 -11.81 -16.32 -11.20
CA SER A 227 -10.87 -17.44 -11.11
C SER A 227 -11.57 -18.80 -11.08
N HIS A 228 -12.74 -18.87 -10.45
CA HIS A 228 -13.58 -20.09 -10.44
C HIS A 228 -14.41 -20.28 -11.71
N ASN A 229 -14.59 -19.22 -12.50
CA ASN A 229 -15.39 -19.22 -13.72
C ASN A 229 -14.68 -18.52 -14.89
N PRO A 230 -13.44 -18.91 -15.26
CA PRO A 230 -12.66 -18.19 -16.28
C PRO A 230 -13.36 -18.11 -17.64
N GLN A 231 -14.24 -19.06 -17.95
CA GLN A 231 -15.04 -19.06 -19.20
C GLN A 231 -16.13 -17.97 -19.21
N LYS A 232 -16.47 -17.37 -18.07
CA LYS A 232 -17.46 -16.28 -17.98
C LYS A 232 -16.82 -14.89 -18.05
N VAL A 233 -15.49 -14.82 -17.99
CA VAL A 233 -14.77 -13.55 -18.05
C VAL A 233 -15.04 -12.89 -19.40
N ARG A 234 -15.52 -11.64 -19.36
CA ARG A 234 -15.78 -10.84 -20.55
C ARG A 234 -14.79 -9.70 -20.61
N TYR A 235 -14.24 -9.50 -21.79
CA TYR A 235 -13.36 -8.37 -22.08
C TYR A 235 -14.14 -7.32 -22.89
N ILE A 236 -13.96 -6.04 -22.56
CA ILE A 236 -14.60 -4.93 -23.28
C ILE A 236 -14.11 -4.92 -24.76
N THR A 237 -12.87 -5.34 -24.99
CA THR A 237 -12.29 -5.55 -26.31
C THR A 237 -11.35 -6.75 -26.27
N ASP A 238 -11.24 -7.49 -27.37
CA ASP A 238 -10.36 -8.66 -27.49
C ASP A 238 -8.89 -8.33 -27.26
N LYS A 239 -8.49 -7.08 -27.49
CA LYS A 239 -7.12 -6.59 -27.20
C LYS A 239 -6.75 -6.65 -25.72
N LEU A 240 -7.72 -6.68 -24.82
CA LEU A 240 -7.47 -6.81 -23.36
C LEU A 240 -7.20 -8.24 -22.93
N LYS A 241 -7.67 -9.23 -23.68
CA LYS A 241 -7.53 -10.64 -23.30
C LYS A 241 -6.07 -11.04 -23.05
N PRO A 242 -5.12 -10.83 -23.98
CA PRO A 242 -3.73 -11.22 -23.75
C PRO A 242 -3.06 -10.49 -22.58
N ILE A 243 -3.57 -9.33 -22.18
CA ILE A 243 -3.05 -8.54 -21.06
C ILE A 243 -3.60 -9.02 -19.72
N LEU A 244 -4.88 -9.40 -19.68
CA LEU A 244 -5.63 -9.63 -18.45
C LEU A 244 -6.02 -11.09 -18.23
N GLU A 245 -5.76 -12.00 -19.15
CA GLU A 245 -6.20 -13.41 -19.00
C GLU A 245 -5.56 -14.10 -17.81
N ASN A 246 -4.29 -13.81 -17.51
CA ASN A 246 -3.57 -14.36 -16.36
C ASN A 246 -4.11 -13.85 -15.00
N THR A 247 -4.86 -12.78 -15.02
CA THR A 247 -5.51 -12.17 -13.86
C THR A 247 -7.03 -12.19 -13.96
N TYR A 248 -7.56 -13.13 -14.73
CA TYR A 248 -9.00 -13.38 -14.88
C TYR A 248 -9.81 -12.11 -15.21
N GLY A 249 -9.26 -11.25 -16.09
CA GLY A 249 -9.90 -10.01 -16.52
C GLY A 249 -9.75 -8.82 -15.56
N CYS A 250 -9.08 -8.98 -14.43
CA CYS A 250 -8.83 -7.90 -13.48
C CYS A 250 -7.50 -7.19 -13.74
N MET A 251 -7.47 -5.87 -13.59
CA MET A 251 -6.21 -5.11 -13.57
C MET A 251 -5.59 -5.22 -12.18
N VAL A 252 -4.51 -5.97 -12.08
CA VAL A 252 -3.81 -6.25 -10.82
C VAL A 252 -2.44 -5.58 -10.78
N TYR A 253 -1.71 -5.63 -11.90
CA TYR A 253 -0.31 -5.22 -11.98
C TYR A 253 -0.13 -3.86 -12.68
N GLN A 254 0.91 -3.14 -12.27
CA GLN A 254 1.25 -1.84 -12.89
C GLN A 254 1.61 -1.99 -14.38
N GLU A 255 2.24 -3.09 -14.73
CA GLU A 255 2.61 -3.45 -16.09
C GLU A 255 1.37 -3.60 -16.98
N GLN A 256 0.30 -4.18 -16.45
CA GLN A 256 -0.98 -4.31 -17.19
C GLN A 256 -1.58 -2.94 -17.50
N VAL A 257 -1.53 -2.01 -16.54
CA VAL A 257 -1.98 -0.63 -16.79
C VAL A 257 -1.18 0.00 -17.94
N MET A 258 0.15 -0.12 -17.91
CA MET A 258 1.01 0.42 -18.97
C MET A 258 0.74 -0.25 -20.33
N GLN A 259 0.54 -1.56 -20.36
CA GLN A 259 0.20 -2.30 -21.57
C GLN A 259 -1.15 -1.88 -22.15
N ILE A 260 -2.16 -1.67 -21.30
CA ILE A 260 -3.48 -1.17 -21.72
C ILE A 260 -3.35 0.18 -22.43
N PHE A 261 -2.63 1.14 -21.86
CA PHE A 261 -2.42 2.44 -22.50
C PHE A 261 -1.69 2.33 -23.83
N ARG A 262 -0.76 1.41 -23.94
CA ARG A 262 -0.01 1.20 -25.17
C ARG A 262 -0.84 0.51 -26.24
N GLU A 263 -1.44 -0.63 -25.92
CA GLU A 263 -2.13 -1.49 -26.89
C GLU A 263 -3.47 -0.88 -27.34
N LEU A 264 -4.18 -0.18 -26.45
CA LEU A 264 -5.45 0.43 -26.78
C LEU A 264 -5.28 1.82 -27.40
N ALA A 265 -4.45 2.68 -26.82
CA ALA A 265 -4.36 4.08 -27.21
C ALA A 265 -3.06 4.47 -27.94
N GLY A 266 -2.15 3.53 -28.16
CA GLY A 266 -0.90 3.76 -28.88
C GLY A 266 0.14 4.60 -28.13
N TYR A 267 0.13 4.56 -26.79
CA TYR A 267 1.08 5.31 -25.99
C TYR A 267 2.49 4.71 -26.07
N SER A 268 3.51 5.57 -25.98
CA SER A 268 4.86 5.11 -25.69
C SER A 268 4.97 4.59 -24.26
N TYR A 269 5.98 3.75 -23.97
CA TYR A 269 6.26 3.28 -22.60
C TYR A 269 6.43 4.43 -21.62
N GLY A 270 7.19 5.47 -21.99
CA GLY A 270 7.43 6.62 -21.12
C GLY A 270 6.14 7.37 -20.77
N ARG A 271 5.24 7.59 -21.74
CA ARG A 271 3.96 8.22 -21.50
C ARG A 271 3.05 7.36 -20.63
N ALA A 272 2.98 6.06 -20.90
CA ALA A 272 2.20 5.12 -20.10
C ALA A 272 2.69 5.08 -18.63
N ASP A 273 4.02 5.17 -18.40
CA ASP A 273 4.58 5.26 -17.06
C ASP A 273 4.21 6.56 -16.34
N ILE A 274 4.19 7.70 -17.03
CA ILE A 274 3.73 8.98 -16.47
C ILE A 274 2.28 8.85 -15.98
N VAL A 275 1.40 8.25 -16.77
CA VAL A 275 -0.02 8.03 -16.39
C VAL A 275 -0.12 7.07 -15.21
N ARG A 276 0.61 5.96 -15.23
CA ARG A 276 0.66 5.02 -14.11
C ARG A 276 1.08 5.70 -12.81
N ARG A 277 2.12 6.53 -12.84
CA ARG A 277 2.56 7.31 -11.66
C ARG A 277 1.52 8.33 -11.21
N ALA A 278 0.83 8.98 -12.16
CA ALA A 278 -0.25 9.91 -11.84
C ALA A 278 -1.42 9.20 -11.14
N MET A 279 -1.78 8.00 -11.58
CA MET A 279 -2.79 7.15 -10.91
C MET A 279 -2.37 6.80 -9.48
N SER A 280 -1.14 6.31 -9.29
CA SER A 280 -0.60 5.97 -7.95
C SER A 280 -0.55 7.17 -7.01
N LYS A 281 -0.17 8.35 -7.51
CA LYS A 281 -0.07 9.58 -6.73
C LYS A 281 -1.39 10.38 -6.68
N LYS A 282 -2.48 9.83 -7.25
CA LYS A 282 -3.82 10.46 -7.33
C LYS A 282 -3.78 11.89 -7.90
N LYS A 283 -2.95 12.16 -8.91
CA LYS A 283 -2.85 13.44 -9.61
C LYS A 283 -4.00 13.58 -10.60
N ILE A 284 -5.13 14.08 -10.13
CA ILE A 284 -6.39 14.15 -10.89
C ILE A 284 -6.24 15.02 -12.14
N ASP A 285 -5.54 16.15 -12.05
CA ASP A 285 -5.28 17.08 -13.15
C ASP A 285 -4.55 16.44 -14.33
N VAL A 286 -3.58 15.58 -14.05
CA VAL A 286 -2.86 14.79 -15.07
C VAL A 286 -3.77 13.74 -15.67
N MET A 287 -4.54 13.04 -14.83
CA MET A 287 -5.44 11.98 -15.27
C MET A 287 -6.56 12.50 -16.16
N GLU A 288 -7.13 13.68 -15.88
CA GLU A 288 -8.16 14.31 -16.72
C GLU A 288 -7.63 14.70 -18.11
N LYS A 289 -6.42 15.28 -18.16
CA LYS A 289 -5.75 15.59 -19.43
C LYS A 289 -5.51 14.34 -20.27
N GLU A 290 -5.01 13.29 -19.63
CA GLU A 290 -4.70 12.03 -20.30
C GLU A 290 -5.97 11.25 -20.68
N ARG A 291 -7.10 11.44 -20.00
CA ARG A 291 -8.38 10.82 -20.36
C ARG A 291 -8.79 11.14 -21.81
N THR A 292 -8.77 12.41 -22.19
CA THR A 292 -9.14 12.84 -23.55
C THR A 292 -8.19 12.24 -24.58
N ALA A 293 -6.88 12.26 -24.30
CA ALA A 293 -5.89 11.69 -25.20
C ALA A 293 -6.00 10.17 -25.33
N PHE A 294 -6.34 9.48 -24.23
CA PHE A 294 -6.55 8.04 -24.23
C PHE A 294 -7.75 7.65 -25.08
N VAL A 295 -8.91 8.32 -24.91
CA VAL A 295 -10.12 8.07 -25.71
C VAL A 295 -9.84 8.29 -27.20
N SER A 296 -9.24 9.44 -27.57
CA SER A 296 -8.86 9.71 -28.96
C SER A 296 -7.89 8.68 -29.54
N GLY A 297 -6.96 8.18 -28.71
CA GLY A 297 -6.02 7.12 -29.10
C GLY A 297 -6.74 5.80 -29.36
N CYS A 298 -7.70 5.42 -28.49
CA CYS A 298 -8.52 4.23 -28.67
C CYS A 298 -9.36 4.28 -29.95
N GLU A 299 -10.02 5.42 -30.23
CA GLU A 299 -10.80 5.63 -31.44
C GLU A 299 -9.95 5.48 -32.72
N LYS A 300 -8.73 6.07 -32.72
CA LYS A 300 -7.78 5.92 -33.84
C LYS A 300 -7.35 4.48 -34.07
N ASN A 301 -7.32 3.68 -32.99
CA ASN A 301 -6.97 2.26 -33.03
C ASN A 301 -8.19 1.33 -33.26
N GLY A 302 -9.35 1.90 -33.64
CA GLY A 302 -10.57 1.17 -33.95
C GLY A 302 -11.30 0.59 -32.75
N ILE A 303 -11.14 1.19 -31.58
CA ILE A 303 -11.85 0.82 -30.35
C ILE A 303 -12.91 1.90 -30.11
N SER A 304 -14.18 1.48 -30.09
CA SER A 304 -15.35 2.36 -29.87
C SER A 304 -15.63 2.53 -28.37
#